data_b58e857b50ee080bce8c58c2de6231e7
#
_entry.id   b58e857b50ee080bce8c58c2de6231e7
#
_cell.length_a   1.000
_cell.length_b   1.000
_cell.length_c   1.000
_cell.angle_alpha   90.00
_cell.angle_beta   90.00
_cell.angle_gamma   90.00
#
_symmetry.space_group_name_H-M   'P 1'
#
loop_
_entity.id
_entity.type
_entity.pdbx_description
1 polymer ?
#
loop_
_entity_poly.entity_id
_entity_poly.type
_entity_poly.pdbx_seq_one_letter_code
_entity_poly.pdbx_strand_id
1 'polypeptide(L)'
;MDTLETAISMMKPDCYMASVDLKDAYYTVPIDLSHQKYLKFCFEGEYFQYTCLPNGLASAPRSFTKLLKPVYSALRGAGHLSSRYIDDSYLQGDTFQGCHVNVVDTTTMFMRLGFFVHPEKSVFVPSQRLTFLGFDLDSVHMTVAPTAAKIEKLFASCNSRLQKPTPTIRQVAEVIGILVSTFPGAEYGPLH
;
A
#
# COMPACT_ATOMS: atom_id res chain seq x y z
N MET A 1 0.74 8.00 -7.90
CA MET A 1 0.58 6.95 -6.89
C MET A 1 -0.81 6.41 -7.11
N ASP A 2 -0.92 5.13 -7.35
CA ASP A 2 -2.24 4.51 -7.52
C ASP A 2 -2.91 4.40 -6.15
N THR A 3 -4.21 4.17 -6.13
CA THR A 3 -5.00 4.05 -4.91
C THR A 3 -5.68 2.68 -4.88
N LEU A 4 -6.31 2.34 -3.77
CA LEU A 4 -7.17 1.16 -3.70
C LEU A 4 -8.26 1.18 -4.80
N GLU A 5 -8.83 2.35 -5.09
CA GLU A 5 -9.83 2.51 -6.17
C GLU A 5 -9.27 2.10 -7.54
N THR A 6 -7.96 2.31 -7.78
CA THR A 6 -7.31 1.82 -9.00
C THR A 6 -7.33 0.29 -9.04
N ALA A 7 -7.00 -0.38 -7.93
CA ALA A 7 -7.06 -1.85 -7.86
C ALA A 7 -8.50 -2.36 -8.03
N ILE A 8 -9.46 -1.72 -7.37
CA ILE A 8 -10.90 -2.05 -7.50
C ILE A 8 -11.38 -1.89 -8.94
N SER A 9 -11.02 -0.79 -9.62
CA SER A 9 -11.41 -0.54 -11.01
C SER A 9 -10.80 -1.53 -12.01
N MET A 10 -9.70 -2.15 -11.65
CA MET A 10 -9.04 -3.20 -12.45
C MET A 10 -9.67 -4.57 -12.22
N MET A 11 -10.30 -4.80 -11.08
CA MET A 11 -10.85 -6.10 -10.71
C MET A 11 -11.95 -6.51 -11.71
N LYS A 12 -11.85 -7.73 -12.22
CA LYS A 12 -12.82 -8.34 -13.13
C LYS A 12 -13.50 -9.52 -12.44
N PRO A 13 -14.71 -9.90 -12.85
CA PRO A 13 -15.32 -11.13 -12.37
C PRO A 13 -14.40 -12.33 -12.56
N ASP A 14 -14.31 -13.16 -11.52
CA ASP A 14 -13.51 -14.39 -11.48
C ASP A 14 -12.00 -14.24 -11.69
N CYS A 15 -11.45 -13.01 -11.70
CA CYS A 15 -10.01 -12.82 -11.83
C CYS A 15 -9.25 -13.35 -10.61
N TYR A 16 -8.01 -13.72 -10.83
CA TYR A 16 -7.07 -14.09 -9.78
C TYR A 16 -6.20 -12.90 -9.38
N MET A 17 -5.99 -12.75 -8.10
CA MET A 17 -5.30 -11.63 -7.48
C MET A 17 -4.16 -12.13 -6.59
N ALA A 18 -3.12 -11.32 -6.48
CA ALA A 18 -1.98 -11.55 -5.59
C ALA A 18 -1.45 -10.20 -5.10
N SER A 19 -0.61 -10.20 -4.08
CA SER A 19 0.05 -8.98 -3.60
C SER A 19 1.52 -9.22 -3.31
N VAL A 20 2.33 -8.18 -3.55
CA VAL A 20 3.76 -8.17 -3.24
C VAL A 20 4.06 -6.92 -2.43
N ASP A 21 4.63 -7.10 -1.23
CA ASP A 21 5.09 -6.06 -0.32
C ASP A 21 6.62 -5.95 -0.39
N LEU A 22 7.15 -4.73 -0.51
CA LEU A 22 8.59 -4.49 -0.51
C LEU A 22 9.08 -4.17 0.89
N LYS A 23 10.01 -4.99 1.39
CA LYS A 23 10.63 -4.78 2.69
C LYS A 23 11.57 -3.57 2.65
N ASP A 24 11.45 -2.71 3.67
CA ASP A 24 12.36 -1.57 3.89
C ASP A 24 12.51 -0.65 2.66
N ALA A 25 11.42 -0.50 1.91
CA ALA A 25 11.38 0.11 0.59
C ALA A 25 12.14 1.44 0.47
N TYR A 26 11.94 2.37 1.41
CA TYR A 26 12.63 3.67 1.38
C TYR A 26 14.13 3.54 1.65
N TYR A 27 14.54 2.62 2.52
CA TYR A 27 15.95 2.43 2.87
C TYR A 27 16.79 1.85 1.73
N THR A 28 16.16 1.32 0.68
CA THR A 28 16.86 0.90 -0.54
C THR A 28 17.26 2.06 -1.46
N VAL A 29 16.74 3.28 -1.21
CA VAL A 29 16.98 4.45 -2.06
C VAL A 29 18.06 5.33 -1.44
N PRO A 30 19.26 5.40 -2.03
CA PRO A 30 20.35 6.22 -1.50
C PRO A 30 20.05 7.72 -1.65
N ILE A 31 20.55 8.52 -0.71
CA ILE A 31 20.56 9.97 -0.77
C ILE A 31 21.92 10.44 -1.28
N ASP A 32 21.90 11.38 -2.23
CA ASP A 32 23.11 12.03 -2.71
C ASP A 32 23.93 12.60 -1.56
N LEU A 33 25.25 12.39 -1.60
CA LEU A 33 26.19 12.79 -0.53
C LEU A 33 26.07 14.28 -0.17
N SER A 34 25.82 15.14 -1.16
CA SER A 34 25.65 16.58 -0.96
C SER A 34 24.39 16.94 -0.17
N HIS A 35 23.39 16.05 -0.16
CA HIS A 35 22.09 16.25 0.50
C HIS A 35 21.97 15.56 1.86
N GLN A 36 22.80 14.58 2.19
CA GLN A 36 22.76 13.85 3.47
C GLN A 36 22.86 14.78 4.68
N LYS A 37 23.64 15.87 4.57
CA LYS A 37 23.80 16.89 5.61
C LYS A 37 22.49 17.54 6.08
N TYR A 38 21.43 17.50 5.28
CA TYR A 38 20.10 18.05 5.63
C TYR A 38 19.21 17.05 6.37
N LEU A 39 19.63 15.78 6.47
CA LEU A 39 18.89 14.71 7.10
C LEU A 39 19.61 14.20 8.36
N LYS A 40 20.13 15.16 9.15
CA LYS A 40 20.78 14.86 10.42
C LYS A 40 19.78 14.72 11.55
N PHE A 41 20.09 13.84 12.50
CA PHE A 41 19.36 13.67 13.73
C PHE A 41 20.33 13.40 14.88
N CYS A 42 19.86 13.65 16.11
CA CYS A 42 20.61 13.35 17.33
C CYS A 42 19.96 12.16 18.01
N PHE A 43 20.75 11.19 18.40
CA PHE A 43 20.32 10.04 19.19
C PHE A 43 21.37 9.77 20.29
N GLU A 44 20.95 9.70 21.55
CA GLU A 44 21.82 9.51 22.72
C GLU A 44 23.01 10.48 22.81
N GLY A 45 22.81 11.73 22.34
CA GLY A 45 23.86 12.77 22.33
C GLY A 45 24.81 12.75 21.14
N GLU A 46 24.74 11.73 20.29
CA GLU A 46 25.52 11.58 19.07
C GLU A 46 24.74 12.05 17.84
N TYR A 47 25.48 12.62 16.86
CA TYR A 47 24.90 13.10 15.61
C TYR A 47 25.06 12.08 14.50
N PHE A 48 23.93 11.74 13.88
CA PHE A 48 23.84 10.83 12.74
C PHE A 48 23.26 11.55 11.54
N GLN A 49 23.44 10.98 10.34
CA GLN A 49 22.77 11.42 9.13
C GLN A 49 22.25 10.22 8.34
N TYR A 50 21.10 10.38 7.71
CA TYR A 50 20.58 9.36 6.82
C TYR A 50 21.38 9.31 5.52
N THR A 51 21.76 8.11 5.10
CA THR A 51 22.39 7.82 3.80
C THR A 51 21.38 7.36 2.76
N CYS A 52 20.15 7.05 3.21
CA CYS A 52 19.03 6.59 2.40
C CYS A 52 17.75 7.38 2.77
N LEU A 53 16.67 7.21 1.99
CA LEU A 53 15.40 7.89 2.26
C LEU A 53 14.84 7.48 3.64
N PRO A 54 14.67 8.43 4.59
CA PRO A 54 14.13 8.10 5.90
C PRO A 54 12.60 8.05 5.87
N ASN A 55 12.03 7.25 6.78
CA ASN A 55 10.62 7.33 7.10
C ASN A 55 10.30 8.71 7.70
N GLY A 56 9.14 9.26 7.36
CA GLY A 56 8.70 10.58 7.83
C GLY A 56 9.14 11.76 6.95
N LEU A 57 10.05 11.55 5.99
CA LEU A 57 10.37 12.57 5.00
C LEU A 57 9.19 12.75 4.03
N ALA A 58 8.58 13.93 3.99
CA ALA A 58 7.37 14.22 3.21
C ALA A 58 7.52 13.92 1.71
N SER A 59 8.72 14.02 1.15
CA SER A 59 9.01 13.73 -0.26
C SER A 59 9.30 12.23 -0.53
N ALA A 60 9.54 11.40 0.49
CA ALA A 60 9.94 10.01 0.31
C ALA A 60 8.91 9.18 -0.49
N PRO A 61 7.58 9.23 -0.18
CA PRO A 61 6.58 8.47 -0.94
C PRO A 61 6.57 8.85 -2.43
N ARG A 62 6.69 10.15 -2.74
CA ARG A 62 6.72 10.63 -4.13
C ARG A 62 7.98 10.19 -4.85
N SER A 63 9.13 10.28 -4.19
CA SER A 63 10.43 9.91 -4.78
C SER A 63 10.48 8.41 -5.07
N PHE A 64 10.04 7.59 -4.11
CA PHE A 64 9.96 6.14 -4.26
C PHE A 64 8.97 5.73 -5.37
N THR A 65 7.79 6.34 -5.41
CA THR A 65 6.81 6.10 -6.48
C THR A 65 7.37 6.43 -7.86
N LYS A 66 8.16 7.51 -8.00
CA LYS A 66 8.81 7.86 -9.26
C LYS A 66 9.88 6.85 -9.65
N LEU A 67 10.67 6.36 -8.67
CA LEU A 67 11.70 5.36 -8.89
C LEU A 67 11.12 4.06 -9.46
N LEU A 68 9.99 3.59 -8.93
CA LEU A 68 9.35 2.36 -9.37
C LEU A 68 8.55 2.49 -10.68
N LYS A 69 8.30 3.71 -11.16
CA LYS A 69 7.50 3.93 -12.39
C LYS A 69 8.03 3.16 -13.61
N PRO A 70 9.34 3.15 -13.93
CA PRO A 70 9.88 2.38 -15.06
C PRO A 70 9.67 0.86 -14.91
N VAL A 71 9.79 0.34 -13.68
CA VAL A 71 9.61 -1.09 -13.36
C VAL A 71 8.20 -1.54 -13.76
N TYR A 72 7.19 -0.84 -13.25
CA TYR A 72 5.80 -1.16 -13.59
C TYR A 72 5.44 -0.86 -15.05
N SER A 73 6.13 0.11 -15.69
CA SER A 73 5.96 0.34 -17.12
C SER A 73 6.46 -0.85 -17.93
N ALA A 74 7.60 -1.44 -17.57
CA ALA A 74 8.14 -2.64 -18.20
C ALA A 74 7.23 -3.86 -17.99
N LEU A 75 6.76 -4.07 -16.76
CA LEU A 75 5.83 -5.17 -16.44
C LEU A 75 4.51 -5.05 -17.23
N ARG A 76 3.94 -3.84 -17.31
CA ARG A 76 2.75 -3.60 -18.14
C ARG A 76 3.03 -3.80 -19.64
N GLY A 77 4.22 -3.42 -20.11
CA GLY A 77 4.66 -3.69 -21.49
C GLY A 77 4.76 -5.18 -21.80
N ALA A 78 5.03 -6.02 -20.79
CA ALA A 78 4.98 -7.48 -20.88
C ALA A 78 3.57 -8.07 -20.73
N GLY A 79 2.52 -7.24 -20.59
CA GLY A 79 1.12 -7.66 -20.48
C GLY A 79 0.63 -7.89 -19.04
N HIS A 80 1.44 -7.59 -18.03
CA HIS A 80 1.05 -7.78 -16.63
C HIS A 80 0.16 -6.64 -16.12
N LEU A 81 -0.96 -6.99 -15.49
CA LEU A 81 -1.86 -6.05 -14.83
C LEU A 81 -1.41 -5.85 -13.38
N SER A 82 -1.15 -4.61 -13.01
CA SER A 82 -0.72 -4.27 -11.65
C SER A 82 -1.13 -2.85 -11.26
N SER A 83 -1.44 -2.67 -9.97
CA SER A 83 -1.60 -1.39 -9.29
C SER A 83 -0.62 -1.34 -8.12
N ARG A 84 -0.21 -0.13 -7.70
CA ARG A 84 0.79 0.03 -6.65
C ARG A 84 0.45 1.17 -5.71
N TYR A 85 0.65 0.91 -4.44
CA TYR A 85 0.55 1.91 -3.39
C TYR A 85 1.84 1.90 -2.56
N ILE A 86 2.78 2.80 -2.87
CA ILE A 86 4.12 2.91 -2.27
C ILE A 86 4.89 1.58 -2.42
N ASP A 87 4.97 0.79 -1.36
CA ASP A 87 5.65 -0.50 -1.23
C ASP A 87 4.72 -1.70 -1.52
N ASP A 88 3.41 -1.49 -1.46
CA ASP A 88 2.41 -2.51 -1.75
C ASP A 88 2.09 -2.58 -3.25
N SER A 89 2.10 -3.78 -3.80
CA SER A 89 1.72 -4.07 -5.19
C SER A 89 0.51 -5.00 -5.23
N TYR A 90 -0.52 -4.61 -5.94
CA TYR A 90 -1.62 -5.47 -6.36
C TYR A 90 -1.33 -6.02 -7.73
N LEU A 91 -1.44 -7.33 -7.91
CA LEU A 91 -1.21 -8.05 -9.15
C LEU A 91 -2.47 -8.81 -9.54
N GLN A 92 -2.77 -8.86 -10.84
CA GLN A 92 -3.96 -9.51 -11.35
C GLN A 92 -3.67 -10.32 -12.60
N GLY A 93 -4.47 -11.39 -12.80
CA GLY A 93 -4.53 -12.16 -14.03
C GLY A 93 -5.92 -12.74 -14.24
N ASP A 94 -6.34 -12.91 -15.49
CA ASP A 94 -7.64 -13.49 -15.83
C ASP A 94 -7.70 -15.00 -15.51
N THR A 95 -6.55 -15.64 -15.31
CA THR A 95 -6.40 -17.04 -14.91
C THR A 95 -5.42 -17.18 -13.75
N PHE A 96 -5.49 -18.27 -13.00
CA PHE A 96 -4.51 -18.61 -11.97
C PHE A 96 -3.08 -18.57 -12.51
N GLN A 97 -2.84 -19.22 -13.65
CA GLN A 97 -1.51 -19.27 -14.26
C GLN A 97 -1.04 -17.90 -14.73
N GLY A 98 -1.92 -17.09 -15.32
CA GLY A 98 -1.59 -15.71 -15.74
C GLY A 98 -1.20 -14.82 -14.57
N CYS A 99 -1.94 -14.90 -13.45
CA CYS A 99 -1.59 -14.18 -12.24
C CYS A 99 -0.29 -14.72 -11.61
N HIS A 100 -0.07 -16.03 -11.61
CA HIS A 100 1.15 -16.62 -11.09
C HIS A 100 2.40 -16.17 -11.87
N VAL A 101 2.33 -16.13 -13.20
CA VAL A 101 3.42 -15.62 -14.04
C VAL A 101 3.68 -14.13 -13.71
N ASN A 102 2.64 -13.31 -13.54
CA ASN A 102 2.77 -11.93 -13.10
C ASN A 102 3.52 -11.82 -11.76
N VAL A 103 3.19 -12.67 -10.78
CA VAL A 103 3.88 -12.71 -9.47
C VAL A 103 5.37 -13.04 -9.66
N VAL A 104 5.68 -14.08 -10.42
CA VAL A 104 7.06 -14.52 -10.67
C VAL A 104 7.88 -13.44 -11.36
N ASP A 105 7.35 -12.84 -12.41
CA ASP A 105 8.05 -11.80 -13.18
C ASP A 105 8.25 -10.53 -12.35
N THR A 106 7.22 -10.12 -11.59
CA THR A 106 7.29 -8.95 -10.71
C THR A 106 8.33 -9.15 -9.60
N THR A 107 8.29 -10.28 -8.90
CA THR A 107 9.24 -10.57 -7.82
C THR A 107 10.66 -10.74 -8.33
N THR A 108 10.84 -11.41 -9.47
CA THR A 108 12.15 -11.56 -10.13
C THR A 108 12.73 -10.20 -10.52
N MET A 109 11.91 -9.32 -11.09
CA MET A 109 12.34 -7.98 -11.47
C MET A 109 12.74 -7.16 -10.24
N PHE A 110 11.97 -7.18 -9.16
CA PHE A 110 12.34 -6.49 -7.93
C PHE A 110 13.66 -7.00 -7.35
N MET A 111 13.84 -8.32 -7.25
CA MET A 111 15.09 -8.92 -6.75
C MET A 111 16.30 -8.56 -7.61
N ARG A 112 16.16 -8.57 -8.95
CA ARG A 112 17.24 -8.15 -9.87
C ARG A 112 17.62 -6.67 -9.74
N LEU A 113 16.69 -5.83 -9.30
CA LEU A 113 16.92 -4.41 -9.03
C LEU A 113 17.42 -4.13 -7.61
N GLY A 114 17.61 -5.17 -6.79
CA GLY A 114 18.10 -5.06 -5.42
C GLY A 114 17.03 -4.75 -4.37
N PHE A 115 15.74 -4.85 -4.71
CA PHE A 115 14.67 -4.75 -3.73
C PHE A 115 14.46 -6.09 -3.01
N PHE A 116 14.12 -6.01 -1.74
CA PHE A 116 13.74 -7.17 -0.94
C PHE A 116 12.22 -7.27 -0.87
N VAL A 117 11.69 -8.42 -1.28
CA VAL A 117 10.28 -8.75 -1.14
C VAL A 117 10.03 -9.32 0.26
N HIS A 118 8.98 -8.84 0.95
CA HIS A 118 8.61 -9.32 2.28
C HIS A 118 7.80 -10.62 2.17
N PRO A 119 8.37 -11.79 2.54
CA PRO A 119 7.71 -13.07 2.28
C PRO A 119 6.43 -13.28 3.10
N GLU A 120 6.38 -12.75 4.33
CA GLU A 120 5.25 -12.96 5.25
C GLU A 120 4.06 -12.02 4.96
N LYS A 121 4.31 -10.88 4.32
CA LYS A 121 3.25 -9.91 4.00
C LYS A 121 2.76 -10.04 2.56
N SER A 122 3.54 -10.70 1.70
CA SER A 122 3.18 -10.92 0.32
C SER A 122 2.27 -12.14 0.16
N VAL A 123 1.32 -12.07 -0.75
CA VAL A 123 0.47 -13.20 -1.14
C VAL A 123 0.90 -13.64 -2.54
N PHE A 124 1.77 -14.66 -2.59
CA PHE A 124 2.35 -15.14 -3.85
C PHE A 124 1.45 -16.15 -4.60
N VAL A 125 0.57 -16.84 -3.87
CA VAL A 125 -0.35 -17.79 -4.46
C VAL A 125 -1.60 -17.04 -4.92
N PRO A 126 -1.90 -17.02 -6.23
CA PRO A 126 -3.06 -16.32 -6.74
C PRO A 126 -4.36 -16.82 -6.12
N SER A 127 -5.24 -15.92 -5.76
CA SER A 127 -6.55 -16.19 -5.16
C SER A 127 -7.60 -15.26 -5.73
N GLN A 128 -8.85 -15.71 -5.74
CA GLN A 128 -10.01 -14.88 -6.07
C GLN A 128 -10.48 -14.02 -4.88
N ARG A 129 -9.84 -14.22 -3.71
CA ARG A 129 -10.02 -13.38 -2.52
C ARG A 129 -8.66 -12.89 -2.04
N LEU A 130 -8.54 -11.59 -1.85
CA LEU A 130 -7.28 -10.95 -1.45
C LEU A 130 -7.55 -9.82 -0.46
N THR A 131 -6.82 -9.81 0.64
CA THR A 131 -6.75 -8.61 1.50
C THR A 131 -5.70 -7.65 0.94
N PHE A 132 -6.11 -6.43 0.61
CA PHE A 132 -5.22 -5.40 0.08
C PHE A 132 -5.56 -4.02 0.68
N LEU A 133 -4.56 -3.31 1.20
CA LEU A 133 -4.69 -1.99 1.84
C LEU A 133 -5.80 -1.90 2.90
N GLY A 134 -6.02 -2.99 3.66
CA GLY A 134 -7.02 -3.07 4.71
C GLY A 134 -8.45 -3.30 4.20
N PHE A 135 -8.58 -3.84 2.99
CA PHE A 135 -9.86 -4.26 2.41
C PHE A 135 -9.77 -5.70 1.90
N ASP A 136 -10.85 -6.44 2.07
CA ASP A 136 -11.03 -7.76 1.51
C ASP A 136 -11.72 -7.61 0.14
N LEU A 137 -11.00 -8.02 -0.90
CA LEU A 137 -11.45 -8.03 -2.29
C LEU A 137 -11.92 -9.43 -2.64
N ASP A 138 -13.10 -9.59 -3.22
CA ASP A 138 -13.66 -10.87 -3.70
C ASP A 138 -14.08 -10.71 -5.16
N SER A 139 -13.35 -11.33 -6.08
CA SER A 139 -13.61 -11.24 -7.51
C SER A 139 -14.76 -12.15 -7.97
N VAL A 140 -15.10 -13.18 -7.17
CA VAL A 140 -16.24 -14.09 -7.48
C VAL A 140 -17.57 -13.36 -7.27
N HIS A 141 -17.69 -12.64 -6.13
CA HIS A 141 -18.90 -11.91 -5.79
C HIS A 141 -18.83 -10.44 -6.21
N MET A 142 -17.70 -9.98 -6.73
CA MET A 142 -17.41 -8.58 -7.08
C MET A 142 -17.69 -7.63 -5.90
N THR A 143 -17.22 -8.01 -4.71
CA THR A 143 -17.40 -7.24 -3.48
C THR A 143 -16.07 -6.74 -2.93
N VAL A 144 -16.16 -5.59 -2.24
CA VAL A 144 -15.06 -4.96 -1.52
C VAL A 144 -15.58 -4.62 -0.12
N ALA A 145 -14.90 -5.13 0.90
CA ALA A 145 -15.29 -4.89 2.30
C ALA A 145 -14.09 -4.46 3.14
N PRO A 146 -14.24 -3.54 4.10
CA PRO A 146 -13.17 -3.27 5.06
C PRO A 146 -12.87 -4.52 5.88
N THR A 147 -11.60 -4.77 6.18
CA THR A 147 -11.20 -5.87 7.08
C THR A 147 -11.80 -5.71 8.48
N ALA A 148 -11.99 -6.82 9.20
CA ALA A 148 -12.48 -6.81 10.58
C ALA A 148 -11.64 -5.88 11.48
N ALA A 149 -10.30 -5.93 11.36
CA ALA A 149 -9.40 -5.06 12.11
C ALA A 149 -9.63 -3.56 11.81
N LYS A 150 -9.93 -3.21 10.56
CA LYS A 150 -10.24 -1.82 10.18
C LYS A 150 -11.58 -1.37 10.75
N ILE A 151 -12.57 -2.25 10.75
CA ILE A 151 -13.89 -2.02 11.34
C ILE A 151 -13.76 -1.84 12.86
N GLU A 152 -13.06 -2.73 13.55
CA GLU A 152 -12.83 -2.64 15.01
C GLU A 152 -12.14 -1.33 15.39
N LYS A 153 -11.11 -0.92 14.64
CA LYS A 153 -10.41 0.35 14.85
C LYS A 153 -11.36 1.55 14.69
N LEU A 154 -12.26 1.51 13.70
CA LEU A 154 -13.27 2.53 13.48
C LEU A 154 -14.24 2.60 14.67
N PHE A 155 -14.82 1.46 15.09
CA PHE A 155 -15.72 1.40 16.22
C PHE A 155 -15.06 1.88 17.52
N ALA A 156 -13.85 1.43 17.82
CA ALA A 156 -13.10 1.86 19.00
C ALA A 156 -12.85 3.38 18.99
N SER A 157 -12.48 3.93 17.82
CA SER A 157 -12.26 5.37 17.67
C SER A 157 -13.56 6.16 17.88
N CYS A 158 -14.67 5.77 17.27
CA CYS A 158 -15.97 6.42 17.43
C CYS A 158 -16.45 6.36 18.89
N ASN A 159 -16.43 5.18 19.52
CA ASN A 159 -16.88 5.01 20.91
C ASN A 159 -16.04 5.84 21.90
N SER A 160 -14.71 5.86 21.71
CA SER A 160 -13.82 6.68 22.55
C SER A 160 -14.14 8.18 22.46
N ARG A 161 -14.69 8.65 21.33
CA ARG A 161 -15.05 10.06 21.15
C ARG A 161 -16.44 10.39 21.68
N LEU A 162 -17.41 9.49 21.53
CA LEU A 162 -18.75 9.66 22.08
C LEU A 162 -18.75 9.77 23.61
N GLN A 163 -17.77 9.14 24.27
CA GLN A 163 -17.63 9.21 25.73
C GLN A 163 -16.98 10.52 26.24
N LYS A 164 -16.43 11.36 25.36
CA LYS A 164 -15.81 12.63 25.74
C LYS A 164 -16.76 13.79 25.48
N PRO A 165 -17.15 14.57 26.50
CA PRO A 165 -18.10 15.67 26.35
C PRO A 165 -17.57 16.83 25.48
N THR A 166 -16.24 17.00 25.41
CA THR A 166 -15.60 18.09 24.64
C THR A 166 -14.39 17.55 23.87
N PRO A 167 -14.57 16.93 22.69
CA PRO A 167 -13.45 16.49 21.87
C PRO A 167 -12.72 17.69 21.26
N THR A 168 -11.38 17.59 21.13
CA THR A 168 -10.61 18.59 20.40
C THR A 168 -10.83 18.46 18.88
N ILE A 169 -10.62 19.54 18.12
CA ILE A 169 -10.72 19.55 16.66
C ILE A 169 -9.84 18.43 16.03
N ARG A 170 -8.63 18.24 16.56
CA ARG A 170 -7.72 17.18 16.08
C ARG A 170 -8.32 15.79 16.27
N GLN A 171 -8.98 15.55 17.40
CA GLN A 171 -9.63 14.28 17.70
C GLN A 171 -10.82 13.99 16.78
N VAL A 172 -11.62 15.02 16.47
CA VAL A 172 -12.71 14.91 15.49
C VAL A 172 -12.17 14.65 14.09
N ALA A 173 -11.15 15.38 13.66
CA ALA A 173 -10.49 15.17 12.37
C ALA A 173 -9.91 13.75 12.23
N GLU A 174 -9.38 13.17 13.30
CA GLU A 174 -8.89 11.79 13.30
C GLU A 174 -10.02 10.78 12.99
N VAL A 175 -11.18 10.92 13.65
CA VAL A 175 -12.34 10.04 13.40
C VAL A 175 -12.86 10.20 11.98
N ILE A 176 -12.98 11.46 11.50
CA ILE A 176 -13.39 11.73 10.13
C ILE A 176 -12.42 11.08 9.14
N GLY A 177 -11.10 11.19 9.37
CA GLY A 177 -10.08 10.56 8.53
C GLY A 177 -10.23 9.03 8.48
N ILE A 178 -10.53 8.37 9.62
CA ILE A 178 -10.78 6.93 9.66
C ILE A 178 -12.06 6.59 8.90
N LEU A 179 -13.16 7.34 9.11
CA LEU A 179 -14.43 7.15 8.38
C LEU A 179 -14.22 7.26 6.86
N VAL A 180 -13.62 8.34 6.40
CA VAL A 180 -13.31 8.55 4.96
C VAL A 180 -12.46 7.39 4.42
N SER A 181 -11.53 6.87 5.20
CA SER A 181 -10.69 5.74 4.78
C SER A 181 -11.45 4.42 4.59
N THR A 182 -12.71 4.32 5.05
CA THR A 182 -13.55 3.12 4.87
C THR A 182 -14.48 3.22 3.66
N PHE A 183 -14.63 4.40 3.05
CA PHE A 183 -15.55 4.64 1.94
C PHE A 183 -15.45 3.66 0.76
N PRO A 184 -14.26 3.22 0.32
CA PRO A 184 -14.17 2.26 -0.78
C PRO A 184 -14.91 0.93 -0.54
N GLY A 185 -15.14 0.55 0.71
CA GLY A 185 -15.89 -0.65 1.10
C GLY A 185 -17.25 -0.36 1.72
N ALA A 186 -17.76 0.87 1.60
CA ALA A 186 -19.07 1.28 2.13
C ALA A 186 -19.97 1.72 0.96
N GLU A 187 -21.12 1.07 0.79
CA GLU A 187 -22.03 1.25 -0.33
C GLU A 187 -22.43 2.73 -0.56
N TYR A 188 -22.65 3.47 0.52
CA TYR A 188 -23.04 4.89 0.48
C TYR A 188 -22.04 5.84 1.14
N GLY A 189 -20.80 5.38 1.37
CA GLY A 189 -19.79 6.15 2.07
C GLY A 189 -19.58 7.58 1.55
N PRO A 190 -19.49 7.80 0.22
CA PRO A 190 -19.27 9.14 -0.34
C PRO A 190 -20.50 10.06 -0.28
N LEU A 191 -21.69 9.57 0.08
CA LEU A 191 -22.93 10.35 0.11
C LEU A 191 -23.23 10.95 1.49
N HIS A 192 -22.45 10.65 2.47
CA HIS A 192 -22.53 11.08 3.87
C HIS A 192 -21.21 11.69 4.30
#